data_c95b5705bf50189ff43959707a6bb791
#
_entry.id   c95b5705bf50189ff43959707a6bb791
#
_cell.length_a   1.000
_cell.length_b   1.000
_cell.length_c   1.000
_cell.angle_alpha   90.00
_cell.angle_beta   90.00
_cell.angle_gamma   90.00
#
_symmetry.space_group_name_H-M   'P 1'
#
loop_
_entity.id
_entity.type
_entity.pdbx_description
1 polymer ?
#
loop_
_entity_poly.entity_id
_entity_poly.type
_entity_poly.pdbx_seq_one_letter_code
_entity_poly.pdbx_strand_id
1 'polypeptide(L)'
;IDAFPDIKAQMKGPDVNLKVEIRSEAAYISHEEIKGAGGLPVGTAGKGMLMLSGGIDSPVAGYLALKRGVDIEAVHFASPPYTSPGALKKAQDLTRKLTKFGGNIQFIEVPFTEIQEEIKEKAPEAYLMTLTRRFMMRITDRIREERCGLVIINGESLGQVASQTMESMQAINAVTCTPVIRPVVTMDKLEIIDLAQKIDTFDISIQPFEDCCTIFAPDRPKTNPKIKNVERYEGRMDVEGLVERAVAGIMVTEITPIEEAQDEVDTLIEDLL
;
A
#
# COMPACT_ATOMS: atom_id res chain seq x y z
N ILE A 1 -46.81 25.73 -4.91
CA ILE A 1 -46.73 26.78 -3.87
C ILE A 1 -47.96 26.69 -2.96
N ASP A 2 -49.12 26.48 -3.49
CA ASP A 2 -50.35 26.42 -2.68
C ASP A 2 -50.45 25.18 -1.76
N ALA A 3 -49.76 24.09 -2.10
CA ALA A 3 -49.70 22.88 -1.29
C ALA A 3 -48.69 22.94 -0.11
N PHE A 4 -47.72 23.86 -0.20
CA PHE A 4 -46.64 24.02 0.81
C PHE A 4 -46.38 25.50 1.03
N PRO A 5 -47.21 26.22 1.81
CA PRO A 5 -47.11 27.68 1.97
C PRO A 5 -45.82 28.15 2.68
N ASP A 6 -45.19 27.28 3.44
CA ASP A 6 -43.95 27.59 4.18
C ASP A 6 -42.67 27.43 3.31
N ILE A 7 -42.78 26.84 2.10
CA ILE A 7 -41.65 26.64 1.19
C ILE A 7 -41.58 27.80 0.20
N LYS A 8 -40.46 28.51 0.17
CA LYS A 8 -40.21 29.61 -0.76
C LYS A 8 -39.19 29.15 -1.82
N ALA A 9 -39.51 29.41 -3.11
CA ALA A 9 -38.56 29.17 -4.17
C ALA A 9 -37.48 30.27 -4.14
N GLN A 10 -36.21 29.87 -4.06
CA GLN A 10 -35.05 30.75 -4.01
C GLN A 10 -33.99 30.33 -5.02
N MET A 11 -33.60 31.25 -5.90
CA MET A 11 -32.65 30.99 -7.00
C MET A 11 -31.16 31.13 -6.58
N LYS A 12 -30.89 31.84 -5.48
CA LYS A 12 -29.52 32.07 -5.00
C LYS A 12 -29.43 31.67 -3.52
N GLY A 13 -28.51 30.75 -3.21
CA GLY A 13 -28.26 30.27 -1.85
C GLY A 13 -29.51 29.62 -1.21
N PRO A 14 -30.19 28.67 -1.86
CA PRO A 14 -31.32 27.96 -1.26
C PRO A 14 -30.84 27.06 -0.13
N ASP A 15 -31.70 26.84 0.88
CA ASP A 15 -31.41 25.86 1.96
C ASP A 15 -31.40 24.42 1.39
N VAL A 16 -32.24 24.15 0.39
CA VAL A 16 -32.30 22.88 -0.32
C VAL A 16 -32.29 23.14 -1.82
N ASN A 17 -31.34 22.52 -2.55
CA ASN A 17 -31.27 22.60 -4.00
C ASN A 17 -31.93 21.39 -4.62
N LEU A 18 -33.14 21.56 -5.18
CA LEU A 18 -33.88 20.49 -5.84
C LEU A 18 -33.46 20.41 -7.31
N LYS A 19 -32.75 19.32 -7.67
CA LYS A 19 -32.36 19.03 -9.05
C LYS A 19 -33.39 18.11 -9.67
N VAL A 20 -33.94 18.50 -10.83
CA VAL A 20 -34.88 17.70 -11.62
C VAL A 20 -34.24 17.38 -12.95
N GLU A 21 -34.06 16.09 -13.24
CA GLU A 21 -33.52 15.59 -14.49
C GLU A 21 -34.63 14.81 -15.23
N ILE A 22 -35.05 15.33 -16.39
CA ILE A 22 -36.09 14.70 -17.21
C ILE A 22 -35.41 13.92 -18.33
N ARG A 23 -35.68 12.63 -18.40
CA ARG A 23 -35.25 11.72 -19.47
C ARG A 23 -36.47 11.14 -20.22
N SER A 24 -36.23 10.40 -21.29
CA SER A 24 -37.31 9.77 -22.10
C SER A 24 -38.17 8.81 -21.26
N GLU A 25 -37.59 8.14 -20.28
CA GLU A 25 -38.23 7.06 -19.53
C GLU A 25 -38.78 7.50 -18.19
N ALA A 26 -38.17 8.53 -17.55
CA ALA A 26 -38.53 8.98 -16.20
C ALA A 26 -38.02 10.39 -15.88
N ALA A 27 -38.60 11.02 -14.84
CA ALA A 27 -38.07 12.21 -14.22
C ALA A 27 -37.41 11.81 -12.90
N TYR A 28 -36.14 12.20 -12.72
CA TYR A 28 -35.35 11.96 -11.50
C TYR A 28 -35.30 13.24 -10.68
N ILE A 29 -35.65 13.16 -9.43
CA ILE A 29 -35.61 14.29 -8.51
C ILE A 29 -34.61 13.97 -7.38
N SER A 30 -33.63 14.86 -7.18
CA SER A 30 -32.62 14.76 -6.13
C SER A 30 -32.44 16.09 -5.43
N HIS A 31 -32.12 16.06 -4.14
CA HIS A 31 -31.88 17.25 -3.33
C HIS A 31 -30.49 17.27 -2.70
N GLU A 32 -29.77 16.17 -2.77
CA GLU A 32 -28.44 16.04 -2.19
C GLU A 32 -27.49 15.39 -3.21
N GLU A 33 -26.26 15.85 -3.21
CA GLU A 33 -25.18 15.29 -4.01
C GLU A 33 -24.09 14.78 -3.04
N ILE A 34 -24.06 13.47 -2.82
CA ILE A 34 -23.05 12.81 -1.98
C ILE A 34 -21.81 12.56 -2.82
N LYS A 35 -20.68 13.17 -2.42
CA LYS A 35 -19.41 13.01 -3.10
C LYS A 35 -18.85 11.60 -2.81
N GLY A 36 -18.80 10.74 -3.80
CA GLY A 36 -18.19 9.42 -3.72
C GLY A 36 -16.66 9.46 -3.65
N ALA A 37 -16.04 8.29 -3.51
CA ALA A 37 -14.59 8.15 -3.44
C ALA A 37 -13.86 8.62 -4.72
N GLY A 38 -14.53 8.62 -5.85
CA GLY A 38 -13.95 8.90 -7.17
C GLY A 38 -12.99 7.80 -7.61
N GLY A 39 -12.32 8.00 -8.73
CA GLY A 39 -11.35 7.05 -9.25
C GLY A 39 -11.91 6.11 -10.32
N LEU A 40 -11.32 4.91 -10.43
CA LEU A 40 -11.71 3.86 -11.40
C LEU A 40 -12.07 2.58 -10.64
N PRO A 41 -12.95 1.73 -11.19
CA PRO A 41 -13.20 0.42 -10.59
C PRO A 41 -11.93 -0.41 -10.50
N VAL A 42 -11.75 -1.10 -9.36
CA VAL A 42 -10.59 -1.95 -9.12
C VAL A 42 -10.51 -3.06 -10.17
N GLY A 43 -9.30 -3.38 -10.63
CA GLY A 43 -9.03 -4.35 -11.70
C GLY A 43 -9.02 -3.75 -13.11
N THR A 44 -9.59 -2.55 -13.33
CA THR A 44 -9.64 -1.94 -14.69
C THR A 44 -8.26 -1.47 -15.19
N ALA A 45 -7.32 -1.21 -14.30
CA ALA A 45 -5.94 -0.81 -14.64
C ALA A 45 -4.93 -1.98 -14.60
N GLY A 46 -5.41 -3.22 -14.39
CA GLY A 46 -4.57 -4.39 -14.25
C GLY A 46 -4.07 -4.62 -12.83
N LYS A 47 -3.17 -5.61 -12.66
CA LYS A 47 -2.65 -6.07 -11.36
C LYS A 47 -1.30 -5.44 -11.03
N GLY A 48 -1.07 -5.11 -9.75
CA GLY A 48 0.21 -4.62 -9.23
C GLY A 48 0.61 -5.27 -7.90
N MET A 49 1.92 -5.39 -7.67
CA MET A 49 2.49 -5.91 -6.42
C MET A 49 2.80 -4.74 -5.49
N LEU A 50 2.07 -4.64 -4.39
CA LEU A 50 2.30 -3.64 -3.36
C LEU A 50 3.35 -4.16 -2.36
N MET A 51 4.51 -3.53 -2.30
CA MET A 51 5.49 -3.77 -1.23
C MET A 51 4.95 -3.15 0.06
N LEU A 52 4.31 -3.97 0.89
CA LEU A 52 3.63 -3.52 2.11
C LEU A 52 4.54 -3.67 3.33
N SER A 53 4.82 -2.57 3.99
CA SER A 53 5.44 -2.51 5.32
C SER A 53 4.39 -2.25 6.40
N GLY A 54 4.77 -2.38 7.68
CA GLY A 54 3.93 -1.95 8.81
C GLY A 54 3.89 -0.43 9.03
N GLY A 55 4.55 0.38 8.17
CA GLY A 55 4.57 1.83 8.26
C GLY A 55 3.34 2.51 7.68
N ILE A 56 3.27 3.84 7.84
CA ILE A 56 2.13 4.68 7.43
C ILE A 56 2.01 4.78 5.90
N ASP A 57 3.15 4.84 5.19
CA ASP A 57 3.19 5.27 3.80
C ASP A 57 2.73 4.18 2.81
N SER A 58 3.07 2.91 3.07
CA SER A 58 2.75 1.82 2.14
C SER A 58 1.26 1.48 2.05
N PRO A 59 0.44 1.49 3.13
CA PRO A 59 -1.00 1.34 3.01
C PRO A 59 -1.66 2.49 2.24
N VAL A 60 -1.19 3.72 2.44
CA VAL A 60 -1.67 4.89 1.69
C VAL A 60 -1.35 4.75 0.21
N ALA A 61 -0.15 4.28 -0.14
CA ALA A 61 0.21 4.00 -1.53
C ALA A 61 -0.69 2.92 -2.14
N GLY A 62 -1.00 1.85 -1.38
CA GLY A 62 -1.94 0.80 -1.78
C GLY A 62 -3.34 1.35 -2.06
N TYR A 63 -3.88 2.16 -1.15
CA TYR A 63 -5.17 2.82 -1.34
C TYR A 63 -5.21 3.70 -2.59
N LEU A 64 -4.18 4.51 -2.82
CA LEU A 64 -4.10 5.36 -4.00
C LEU A 64 -4.03 4.56 -5.30
N ALA A 65 -3.37 3.41 -5.29
CA ALA A 65 -3.35 2.50 -6.43
C ALA A 65 -4.72 1.85 -6.68
N LEU A 66 -5.38 1.33 -5.63
CA LEU A 66 -6.76 0.81 -5.70
C LEU A 66 -7.72 1.86 -6.27
N LYS A 67 -7.63 3.10 -5.79
CA LYS A 67 -8.44 4.22 -6.29
C LYS A 67 -8.22 4.50 -7.77
N ARG A 68 -7.07 4.15 -8.34
CA ARG A 68 -6.76 4.26 -9.78
C ARG A 68 -7.08 3.00 -10.56
N GLY A 69 -7.80 2.06 -9.95
CA GLY A 69 -8.28 0.85 -10.62
C GLY A 69 -7.26 -0.29 -10.67
N VAL A 70 -6.15 -0.19 -9.93
CA VAL A 70 -5.17 -1.28 -9.85
C VAL A 70 -5.70 -2.34 -8.89
N ASP A 71 -5.74 -3.60 -9.32
CA ASP A 71 -5.90 -4.77 -8.46
C ASP A 71 -4.55 -5.04 -7.77
N ILE A 72 -4.50 -5.02 -6.44
CA ILE A 72 -3.23 -5.18 -5.70
C ILE A 72 -3.12 -6.54 -5.02
N GLU A 73 -1.91 -7.08 -5.02
CA GLU A 73 -1.48 -8.13 -4.11
C GLU A 73 -0.40 -7.56 -3.18
N ALA A 74 -0.49 -7.83 -1.89
CA ALA A 74 0.39 -7.26 -0.88
C ALA A 74 1.59 -8.19 -0.63
N VAL A 75 2.81 -7.70 -0.87
CA VAL A 75 4.06 -8.43 -0.63
C VAL A 75 4.70 -7.87 0.64
N HIS A 76 4.81 -8.70 1.65
CA HIS A 76 5.40 -8.37 2.95
C HIS A 76 6.64 -9.23 3.24
N PHE A 77 7.71 -8.60 3.68
CA PHE A 77 8.98 -9.26 3.99
C PHE A 77 9.09 -9.51 5.49
N ALA A 78 9.18 -10.77 5.88
CA ALA A 78 9.28 -11.20 7.27
C ALA A 78 10.68 -11.77 7.55
N SER A 79 11.25 -11.39 8.70
CA SER A 79 12.59 -11.84 9.12
C SER A 79 12.59 -12.41 10.54
N PRO A 80 11.86 -13.51 10.81
CA PRO A 80 11.96 -14.17 12.11
C PRO A 80 13.37 -14.73 12.34
N PRO A 81 13.93 -14.73 13.57
CA PRO A 81 13.30 -14.26 14.81
C PRO A 81 13.44 -12.75 15.04
N TYR A 82 14.03 -12.00 14.12
CA TYR A 82 14.28 -10.57 14.28
C TYR A 82 12.98 -9.74 14.19
N THR A 83 12.05 -10.10 13.31
CA THR A 83 10.69 -9.53 13.32
C THR A 83 9.77 -10.35 14.21
N SER A 84 8.93 -9.67 14.98
CA SER A 84 7.97 -10.33 15.87
C SER A 84 6.73 -10.82 15.12
N PRO A 85 6.00 -11.82 15.63
CA PRO A 85 4.68 -12.18 15.11
C PRO A 85 3.69 -10.99 15.08
N GLY A 86 3.87 -10.02 15.97
CA GLY A 86 3.08 -8.78 16.00
C GLY A 86 3.32 -7.89 14.77
N ALA A 87 4.54 -7.87 14.22
CA ALA A 87 4.84 -7.14 12.98
C ALA A 87 4.10 -7.75 11.78
N LEU A 88 4.09 -9.07 11.66
CA LEU A 88 3.35 -9.79 10.62
C LEU A 88 1.84 -9.54 10.76
N LYS A 89 1.29 -9.69 11.98
CA LYS A 89 -0.13 -9.40 12.23
C LYS A 89 -0.49 -7.97 11.88
N LYS A 90 0.33 -7.00 12.23
CA LYS A 90 0.17 -5.59 11.87
C LYS A 90 0.05 -5.39 10.36
N ALA A 91 0.92 -6.01 9.56
CA ALA A 91 0.87 -5.95 8.10
C ALA A 91 -0.40 -6.60 7.53
N GLN A 92 -0.84 -7.72 8.10
CA GLN A 92 -2.11 -8.37 7.73
C GLN A 92 -3.32 -7.50 8.08
N ASP A 93 -3.33 -6.85 9.24
CA ASP A 93 -4.41 -5.96 9.67
C ASP A 93 -4.47 -4.69 8.80
N LEU A 94 -3.32 -4.14 8.37
CA LEU A 94 -3.25 -3.06 7.38
C LEU A 94 -3.81 -3.50 6.02
N THR A 95 -3.46 -4.72 5.58
CA THR A 95 -4.03 -5.30 4.35
C THR A 95 -5.54 -5.43 4.45
N ARG A 96 -6.05 -5.88 5.60
CA ARG A 96 -7.49 -6.01 5.85
C ARG A 96 -8.21 -4.66 5.77
N LYS A 97 -7.61 -3.57 6.24
CA LYS A 97 -8.18 -2.22 6.03
C LYS A 97 -8.28 -1.85 4.55
N LEU A 98 -7.32 -2.27 3.73
CA LEU A 98 -7.34 -2.02 2.29
C LEU A 98 -8.42 -2.83 1.55
N THR A 99 -8.82 -3.98 2.06
CA THR A 99 -9.90 -4.80 1.44
C THR A 99 -11.23 -4.06 1.35
N LYS A 100 -11.48 -3.09 2.24
CA LYS A 100 -12.65 -2.21 2.17
C LYS A 100 -12.78 -1.46 0.83
N PHE A 101 -11.66 -1.23 0.16
CA PHE A 101 -11.58 -0.47 -1.09
C PHE A 101 -11.33 -1.33 -2.32
N GLY A 102 -10.81 -2.55 -2.15
CA GLY A 102 -10.38 -3.42 -3.24
C GLY A 102 -11.02 -4.81 -3.25
N GLY A 103 -11.81 -5.17 -2.24
CA GLY A 103 -12.25 -6.55 -2.07
C GLY A 103 -11.13 -7.45 -1.52
N ASN A 104 -11.18 -8.74 -1.80
CA ASN A 104 -10.16 -9.69 -1.33
C ASN A 104 -8.77 -9.34 -1.84
N ILE A 105 -7.77 -9.39 -0.96
CA ILE A 105 -6.37 -9.11 -1.30
C ILE A 105 -5.52 -10.33 -0.95
N GLN A 106 -4.71 -10.80 -1.89
CA GLN A 106 -3.70 -11.83 -1.64
C GLN A 106 -2.54 -11.20 -0.87
N PHE A 107 -2.28 -11.71 0.33
CA PHE A 107 -1.14 -11.33 1.16
C PHE A 107 -0.03 -12.35 1.00
N ILE A 108 1.12 -11.91 0.52
CA ILE A 108 2.28 -12.73 0.20
C ILE A 108 3.35 -12.44 1.24
N GLU A 109 3.57 -13.38 2.15
CA GLU A 109 4.66 -13.33 3.11
C GLU A 109 5.92 -13.92 2.48
N VAL A 110 7.01 -13.14 2.50
CA VAL A 110 8.30 -13.51 1.93
C VAL A 110 9.30 -13.76 3.06
N PRO A 111 9.91 -14.96 3.19
CA PRO A 111 10.98 -15.20 4.13
C PRO A 111 12.23 -14.42 3.71
N PHE A 112 12.74 -13.55 4.61
CA PHE A 112 13.79 -12.61 4.24
C PHE A 112 15.01 -12.66 5.16
N THR A 113 15.00 -13.48 6.20
CA THR A 113 16.07 -13.59 7.21
C THR A 113 17.42 -13.93 6.61
N GLU A 114 17.49 -14.99 5.80
CA GLU A 114 18.74 -15.46 5.16
C GLU A 114 19.42 -14.33 4.37
N ILE A 115 18.62 -13.57 3.61
CA ILE A 115 19.12 -12.47 2.80
C ILE A 115 19.67 -11.34 3.67
N GLN A 116 19.01 -11.01 4.76
CA GLN A 116 19.47 -9.95 5.65
C GLN A 116 20.77 -10.33 6.36
N GLU A 117 20.90 -11.58 6.78
CA GLU A 117 22.14 -12.10 7.39
C GLU A 117 23.30 -12.10 6.39
N GLU A 118 23.07 -12.56 5.17
CA GLU A 118 24.05 -12.54 4.08
C GLU A 118 24.51 -11.12 3.74
N ILE A 119 23.59 -10.17 3.66
CA ILE A 119 23.91 -8.76 3.41
C ILE A 119 24.75 -8.20 4.57
N LYS A 120 24.38 -8.48 5.81
CA LYS A 120 25.07 -8.01 7.00
C LYS A 120 26.52 -8.54 7.07
N GLU A 121 26.72 -9.80 6.68
CA GLU A 121 28.03 -10.44 6.70
C GLU A 121 28.96 -9.90 5.59
N LYS A 122 28.43 -9.69 4.36
CA LYS A 122 29.25 -9.45 3.17
C LYS A 122 29.33 -8.01 2.70
N ALA A 123 28.49 -7.12 3.23
CA ALA A 123 28.43 -5.74 2.80
C ALA A 123 28.83 -4.76 3.90
N PRO A 124 29.40 -3.59 3.55
CA PRO A 124 29.62 -2.51 4.50
C PRO A 124 28.30 -2.00 5.05
N GLU A 125 28.27 -1.70 6.34
CA GLU A 125 27.11 -1.25 7.09
C GLU A 125 26.36 -0.11 6.40
N ALA A 126 27.06 0.91 5.89
CA ALA A 126 26.45 2.04 5.19
C ALA A 126 25.62 1.67 3.95
N TYR A 127 25.80 0.47 3.37
CA TYR A 127 25.09 -0.01 2.18
C TYR A 127 23.97 -1.00 2.47
N LEU A 128 23.80 -1.44 3.72
CA LEU A 128 22.80 -2.45 4.10
C LEU A 128 21.40 -2.09 3.61
N MET A 129 20.94 -0.86 3.86
CA MET A 129 19.62 -0.40 3.43
C MET A 129 19.42 -0.46 1.90
N THR A 130 20.43 -0.03 1.14
CA THR A 130 20.34 -0.05 -0.32
C THR A 130 20.29 -1.48 -0.86
N LEU A 131 21.13 -2.37 -0.34
CA LEU A 131 21.17 -3.77 -0.74
C LEU A 131 19.89 -4.52 -0.36
N THR A 132 19.42 -4.36 0.87
CA THR A 132 18.14 -4.90 1.35
C THR A 132 17.00 -4.52 0.40
N ARG A 133 16.87 -3.24 0.06
CA ARG A 133 15.83 -2.76 -0.86
C ARG A 133 15.98 -3.30 -2.28
N ARG A 134 17.19 -3.52 -2.77
CA ARG A 134 17.44 -4.13 -4.07
C ARG A 134 17.00 -5.60 -4.10
N PHE A 135 17.30 -6.37 -3.05
CA PHE A 135 16.77 -7.74 -2.93
C PHE A 135 15.26 -7.78 -2.86
N MET A 136 14.64 -6.92 -2.06
CA MET A 136 13.18 -6.79 -2.00
C MET A 136 12.58 -6.47 -3.37
N MET A 137 13.20 -5.58 -4.13
CA MET A 137 12.75 -5.22 -5.47
C MET A 137 12.86 -6.41 -6.45
N ARG A 138 13.97 -7.16 -6.45
CA ARG A 138 14.16 -8.36 -7.29
C ARG A 138 13.12 -9.45 -6.97
N ILE A 139 12.91 -9.72 -5.69
CA ILE A 139 11.95 -10.71 -5.22
C ILE A 139 10.53 -10.31 -5.60
N THR A 140 10.16 -9.04 -5.35
CA THR A 140 8.84 -8.53 -5.74
C THR A 140 8.63 -8.60 -7.25
N ASP A 141 9.66 -8.32 -8.05
CA ASP A 141 9.59 -8.41 -9.51
C ASP A 141 9.42 -9.86 -9.99
N ARG A 142 10.11 -10.82 -9.37
CA ARG A 142 9.93 -12.24 -9.67
C ARG A 142 8.52 -12.72 -9.30
N ILE A 143 8.02 -12.37 -8.12
CA ILE A 143 6.65 -12.68 -7.69
C ILE A 143 5.64 -12.02 -8.66
N ARG A 144 5.85 -10.77 -9.05
CA ARG A 144 5.03 -10.06 -10.03
C ARG A 144 4.92 -10.83 -11.35
N GLU A 145 6.05 -11.32 -11.86
CA GLU A 145 6.09 -12.06 -13.11
C GLU A 145 5.30 -13.37 -13.01
N GLU A 146 5.52 -14.17 -11.97
CA GLU A 146 4.81 -15.43 -11.73
C GLU A 146 3.31 -15.24 -11.53
N ARG A 147 2.90 -14.10 -10.96
CA ARG A 147 1.50 -13.79 -10.66
C ARG A 147 0.84 -12.87 -11.71
N CYS A 148 1.49 -12.67 -12.85
CA CYS A 148 1.00 -11.85 -13.98
C CYS A 148 0.68 -10.40 -13.58
N GLY A 149 1.42 -9.82 -12.66
CA GLY A 149 1.36 -8.40 -12.32
C GLY A 149 2.06 -7.53 -13.37
N LEU A 150 1.65 -6.28 -13.52
CA LEU A 150 2.20 -5.35 -14.50
C LEU A 150 3.22 -4.38 -13.89
N VAL A 151 3.05 -4.06 -12.61
CA VAL A 151 3.80 -3.01 -11.92
C VAL A 151 4.16 -3.41 -10.51
N ILE A 152 5.20 -2.77 -9.96
CA ILE A 152 5.51 -2.76 -8.54
C ILE A 152 5.00 -1.45 -7.95
N ILE A 153 4.45 -1.49 -6.74
CA ILE A 153 3.96 -0.31 -6.02
C ILE A 153 4.66 -0.25 -4.68
N ASN A 154 5.16 0.91 -4.29
CA ASN A 154 5.71 1.12 -2.96
C ASN A 154 5.33 2.48 -2.36
N GLY A 155 5.50 2.62 -1.04
CA GLY A 155 5.19 3.81 -0.27
C GLY A 155 6.39 4.73 -0.06
N GLU A 156 7.35 4.78 -0.99
CA GLU A 156 8.50 5.69 -0.87
C GLU A 156 8.06 7.15 -1.09
N SER A 157 8.42 8.03 -0.14
CA SER A 157 8.28 9.48 -0.25
C SER A 157 9.65 10.13 -0.24
N LEU A 158 9.87 11.08 -1.15
CA LEU A 158 11.18 11.69 -1.36
C LEU A 158 11.65 12.47 -0.12
N GLY A 159 12.87 12.15 0.34
CA GLY A 159 13.52 12.89 1.42
C GLY A 159 13.09 12.55 2.84
N GLN A 160 12.19 11.60 3.06
CA GLN A 160 11.77 11.23 4.42
C GLN A 160 12.85 10.44 5.19
N VAL A 161 13.53 9.52 4.52
CA VAL A 161 14.62 8.70 5.11
C VAL A 161 15.77 8.55 4.14
N ALA A 162 16.92 8.09 4.64
CA ALA A 162 18.16 7.99 3.88
C ALA A 162 18.09 7.14 2.59
N SER A 163 17.21 6.14 2.54
CA SER A 163 16.97 5.32 1.34
C SER A 163 16.01 5.97 0.33
N GLN A 164 15.43 7.12 0.66
CA GLN A 164 14.45 7.83 -0.15
C GLN A 164 15.02 9.12 -0.78
N THR A 165 16.31 9.14 -1.03
CA THR A 165 16.96 10.13 -1.91
C THR A 165 16.85 9.70 -3.36
N MET A 166 16.97 10.63 -4.32
CA MET A 166 16.93 10.33 -5.75
C MET A 166 17.99 9.32 -6.15
N GLU A 167 19.20 9.47 -5.61
CA GLU A 167 20.33 8.56 -5.86
C GLU A 167 20.09 7.16 -5.29
N SER A 168 19.50 7.08 -4.07
CA SER A 168 19.14 5.80 -3.48
C SER A 168 18.05 5.11 -4.28
N MET A 169 17.01 5.83 -4.66
CA MET A 169 15.93 5.31 -5.50
C MET A 169 16.44 4.83 -6.85
N GLN A 170 17.35 5.58 -7.49
CA GLN A 170 17.99 5.18 -8.74
C GLN A 170 18.77 3.87 -8.55
N ALA A 171 19.60 3.78 -7.51
CA ALA A 171 20.40 2.58 -7.25
C ALA A 171 19.53 1.36 -6.93
N ILE A 172 18.44 1.56 -6.19
CA ILE A 172 17.47 0.50 -5.85
C ILE A 172 16.72 0.04 -7.09
N ASN A 173 16.24 0.97 -7.91
CA ASN A 173 15.44 0.66 -9.09
C ASN A 173 16.25 0.02 -10.23
N ALA A 174 17.57 0.16 -10.23
CA ALA A 174 18.45 -0.35 -11.30
C ALA A 174 18.44 -1.89 -11.45
N VAL A 175 17.77 -2.63 -10.58
CA VAL A 175 17.66 -4.10 -10.62
C VAL A 175 16.46 -4.60 -11.42
N THR A 176 15.57 -3.72 -11.83
CA THR A 176 14.38 -4.08 -12.61
C THR A 176 14.06 -3.04 -13.67
N CYS A 177 13.50 -3.49 -14.79
CA CYS A 177 12.92 -2.63 -15.82
C CYS A 177 11.39 -2.49 -15.66
N THR A 178 10.79 -3.17 -14.70
CA THR A 178 9.36 -3.07 -14.40
C THR A 178 9.01 -1.68 -13.89
N PRO A 179 7.92 -1.06 -14.35
CA PRO A 179 7.48 0.22 -13.82
C PRO A 179 7.23 0.15 -12.32
N VAL A 180 7.84 1.07 -11.57
CA VAL A 180 7.64 1.22 -10.12
C VAL A 180 6.80 2.46 -9.86
N ILE A 181 5.57 2.25 -9.42
CA ILE A 181 4.63 3.32 -9.07
C ILE A 181 4.86 3.71 -7.62
N ARG A 182 5.05 5.00 -7.38
CA ARG A 182 5.26 5.61 -6.06
C ARG A 182 4.18 6.67 -5.80
N PRO A 183 2.97 6.28 -5.40
CA PRO A 183 1.84 7.21 -5.32
C PRO A 183 2.05 8.39 -4.36
N VAL A 184 2.90 8.20 -3.34
CA VAL A 184 3.17 9.20 -2.28
C VAL A 184 4.52 9.90 -2.44
N VAL A 185 5.21 9.74 -3.56
CA VAL A 185 6.61 10.21 -3.74
C VAL A 185 6.80 11.72 -3.56
N THR A 186 5.80 12.51 -3.87
CA THR A 186 5.81 13.98 -3.78
C THR A 186 4.96 14.52 -2.63
N MET A 187 4.43 13.66 -1.77
CA MET A 187 3.57 14.06 -0.66
C MET A 187 4.37 14.33 0.60
N ASP A 188 3.98 15.38 1.31
CA ASP A 188 4.49 15.66 2.65
C ASP A 188 3.97 14.65 3.67
N LYS A 189 4.71 14.49 4.79
CA LYS A 189 4.34 13.52 5.84
C LYS A 189 2.95 13.77 6.40
N LEU A 190 2.54 15.03 6.55
CA LEU A 190 1.20 15.38 7.06
C LEU A 190 0.11 14.97 6.08
N GLU A 191 0.29 15.18 4.79
CA GLU A 191 -0.66 14.75 3.76
C GLU A 191 -0.87 13.22 3.76
N ILE A 192 0.22 12.46 3.95
CA ILE A 192 0.16 11.01 4.06
C ILE A 192 -0.57 10.58 5.34
N ILE A 193 -0.32 11.24 6.47
CA ILE A 193 -1.00 10.99 7.75
C ILE A 193 -2.50 11.26 7.62
N ASP A 194 -2.89 12.38 7.02
CA ASP A 194 -4.30 12.74 6.79
C ASP A 194 -5.03 11.65 5.97
N LEU A 195 -4.36 11.09 4.95
CA LEU A 195 -4.91 9.99 4.17
C LEU A 195 -4.97 8.69 4.99
N ALA A 196 -3.93 8.39 5.76
CA ALA A 196 -3.89 7.19 6.61
C ALA A 196 -5.02 7.19 7.65
N GLN A 197 -5.34 8.36 8.22
CA GLN A 197 -6.48 8.54 9.12
C GLN A 197 -7.82 8.32 8.39
N LYS A 198 -7.97 8.88 7.19
CA LYS A 198 -9.20 8.72 6.37
C LYS A 198 -9.48 7.29 5.95
N ILE A 199 -8.45 6.47 5.79
CA ILE A 199 -8.57 5.06 5.39
C ILE A 199 -8.41 4.10 6.59
N ASP A 200 -8.38 4.63 7.81
CA ASP A 200 -8.39 3.86 9.05
C ASP A 200 -7.14 2.97 9.26
N THR A 201 -6.01 3.36 8.68
CA THR A 201 -4.74 2.62 8.79
C THR A 201 -3.76 3.24 9.76
N PHE A 202 -3.96 4.50 10.18
CA PHE A 202 -3.01 5.25 10.99
C PHE A 202 -2.72 4.58 12.34
N ASP A 203 -3.75 4.26 13.12
CA ASP A 203 -3.59 3.70 14.47
C ASP A 203 -2.92 2.32 14.48
N ILE A 204 -3.13 1.54 13.41
CA ILE A 204 -2.43 0.27 13.24
C ILE A 204 -0.96 0.55 12.88
N SER A 205 -0.71 1.50 11.99
CA SER A 205 0.64 1.81 11.49
C SER A 205 1.60 2.32 12.58
N ILE A 206 1.09 3.03 13.61
CA ILE A 206 1.91 3.56 14.71
C ILE A 206 2.16 2.55 15.84
N GLN A 207 1.62 1.33 15.77
CA GLN A 207 1.91 0.29 16.76
C GLN A 207 3.42 -0.02 16.80
N PRO A 208 4.01 -0.29 17.99
CA PRO A 208 5.44 -0.40 18.21
C PRO A 208 6.02 -1.76 17.76
N PHE A 209 5.71 -2.20 16.56
CA PHE A 209 6.28 -3.38 15.95
C PHE A 209 7.20 -2.98 14.81
N GLU A 210 8.46 -3.42 14.87
CA GLU A 210 9.48 -3.07 13.88
C GLU A 210 9.39 -3.94 12.63
N ASP A 211 9.56 -3.29 11.49
CA ASP A 211 9.66 -3.95 10.19
C ASP A 211 11.08 -4.49 9.94
N CYS A 212 11.21 -5.45 9.04
CA CYS A 212 12.50 -6.01 8.63
C CYS A 212 13.52 -4.95 8.17
N CYS A 213 13.07 -3.82 7.62
CA CYS A 213 13.94 -2.74 7.15
C CYS A 213 14.62 -1.97 8.29
N THR A 214 14.03 -1.94 9.49
CA THR A 214 14.55 -1.14 10.62
C THR A 214 15.53 -1.92 11.49
N ILE A 215 15.40 -3.24 11.56
CA ILE A 215 16.16 -4.11 12.44
C ILE A 215 17.67 -4.05 12.16
N PHE A 216 18.06 -3.96 10.89
CA PHE A 216 19.45 -3.85 10.46
C PHE A 216 19.77 -2.47 9.89
N ALA A 217 19.02 -1.45 10.32
CA ALA A 217 19.27 -0.08 9.88
C ALA A 217 20.63 0.40 10.43
N PRO A 218 21.53 0.90 9.59
CA PRO A 218 22.82 1.40 10.02
C PRO A 218 22.68 2.78 10.69
N ASP A 219 23.58 3.09 11.62
CA ASP A 219 23.66 4.42 12.27
C ASP A 219 23.89 5.54 11.25
N ARG A 220 24.65 5.24 10.18
CA ARG A 220 25.01 6.21 9.13
C ARG A 220 24.76 5.62 7.72
N PRO A 221 23.52 5.55 7.29
CA PRO A 221 23.18 5.02 5.98
C PRO A 221 23.72 5.90 4.85
N LYS A 222 24.14 5.27 3.75
CA LYS A 222 24.60 5.97 2.56
C LYS A 222 23.42 6.59 1.81
N THR A 223 23.35 7.92 1.78
CA THR A 223 22.29 8.67 1.07
C THR A 223 22.55 8.88 -0.42
N ASN A 224 23.80 8.67 -0.87
CA ASN A 224 24.22 8.77 -2.26
C ASN A 224 25.01 7.50 -2.67
N PRO A 225 24.35 6.33 -2.74
CA PRO A 225 25.00 5.08 -3.14
C PRO A 225 25.26 5.08 -4.64
N LYS A 226 26.53 4.89 -5.02
CA LYS A 226 26.87 4.72 -6.45
C LYS A 226 26.57 3.28 -6.87
N ILE A 227 25.86 3.10 -7.96
CA ILE A 227 25.45 1.79 -8.52
C ILE A 227 26.66 0.84 -8.63
N LYS A 228 27.77 1.29 -9.19
CA LYS A 228 29.00 0.48 -9.32
C LYS A 228 29.49 -0.10 -7.99
N ASN A 229 29.35 0.63 -6.88
CA ASN A 229 29.76 0.14 -5.56
C ASN A 229 28.75 -0.88 -5.02
N VAL A 230 27.46 -0.63 -5.21
CA VAL A 230 26.39 -1.53 -4.82
C VAL A 230 26.53 -2.87 -5.53
N GLU A 231 26.70 -2.85 -6.85
CA GLU A 231 26.92 -4.05 -7.69
C GLU A 231 28.17 -4.82 -7.27
N ARG A 232 29.26 -4.12 -6.90
CA ARG A 232 30.47 -4.77 -6.38
C ARG A 232 30.23 -5.52 -5.07
N TYR A 233 29.35 -5.01 -4.20
CA TYR A 233 29.01 -5.71 -2.95
C TYR A 233 28.04 -6.86 -3.23
N GLU A 234 27.06 -6.70 -4.10
CA GLU A 234 26.18 -7.80 -4.54
C GLU A 234 26.98 -8.94 -5.18
N GLY A 235 28.02 -8.64 -5.95
CA GLY A 235 28.89 -9.65 -6.56
C GLY A 235 29.65 -10.56 -5.59
N ARG A 236 29.53 -10.33 -4.27
CA ARG A 236 30.06 -11.21 -3.21
C ARG A 236 29.03 -12.22 -2.70
N MET A 237 27.78 -12.11 -3.15
CA MET A 237 26.63 -12.88 -2.71
C MET A 237 26.09 -13.73 -3.84
N ASP A 238 25.49 -14.84 -3.53
CA ASP A 238 24.68 -15.62 -4.49
C ASP A 238 23.31 -14.98 -4.66
N VAL A 239 23.26 -13.85 -5.39
CA VAL A 239 22.03 -13.05 -5.52
C VAL A 239 20.87 -13.86 -6.10
N GLU A 240 21.12 -14.63 -7.17
CA GLU A 240 20.06 -15.40 -7.84
C GLU A 240 19.55 -16.52 -6.95
N GLY A 241 20.43 -17.31 -6.34
CA GLY A 241 20.03 -18.40 -5.44
C GLY A 241 19.28 -17.91 -4.19
N LEU A 242 19.68 -16.73 -3.63
CA LEU A 242 18.96 -16.10 -2.52
C LEU A 242 17.55 -15.67 -2.92
N VAL A 243 17.39 -15.07 -4.10
CA VAL A 243 16.08 -14.67 -4.62
C VAL A 243 15.22 -15.89 -4.90
N GLU A 244 15.76 -16.95 -5.53
CA GLU A 244 15.02 -18.19 -5.81
C GLU A 244 14.52 -18.85 -4.52
N ARG A 245 15.36 -18.94 -3.48
CA ARG A 245 14.95 -19.54 -2.20
C ARG A 245 13.88 -18.70 -1.50
N ALA A 246 13.99 -17.40 -1.54
CA ALA A 246 12.98 -16.51 -0.95
C ALA A 246 11.62 -16.65 -1.67
N VAL A 247 11.63 -16.68 -3.02
CA VAL A 247 10.41 -16.86 -3.82
C VAL A 247 9.82 -18.26 -3.64
N ALA A 248 10.64 -19.32 -3.57
CA ALA A 248 10.18 -20.67 -3.30
C ALA A 248 9.56 -20.84 -1.90
N GLY A 249 9.97 -20.00 -0.94
CA GLY A 249 9.50 -20.04 0.45
C GLY A 249 8.30 -19.12 0.76
N ILE A 250 7.68 -18.47 -0.23
CA ILE A 250 6.54 -17.57 0.02
C ILE A 250 5.34 -18.31 0.59
N MET A 251 4.61 -17.63 1.47
CA MET A 251 3.30 -18.08 1.94
C MET A 251 2.24 -17.08 1.46
N VAL A 252 1.17 -17.59 0.86
CA VAL A 252 0.08 -16.77 0.32
C VAL A 252 -1.17 -17.01 1.13
N THR A 253 -1.74 -15.92 1.65
CA THR A 253 -3.00 -15.95 2.42
C THR A 253 -3.98 -14.96 1.82
N GLU A 254 -5.20 -15.37 1.56
CA GLU A 254 -6.26 -14.46 1.15
C GLU A 254 -6.78 -13.70 2.36
N ILE A 255 -6.76 -12.37 2.29
CA ILE A 255 -7.34 -11.48 3.30
C ILE A 255 -8.64 -10.92 2.75
N THR A 256 -9.74 -11.24 3.45
CA THR A 256 -11.09 -10.79 3.11
C THR A 256 -11.48 -9.56 3.95
N PRO A 257 -12.43 -8.75 3.49
CA PRO A 257 -13.07 -7.74 4.33
C PRO A 257 -13.59 -8.38 5.62
N ILE A 258 -13.53 -7.65 6.73
CA ILE A 258 -14.32 -8.03 7.89
C ILE A 258 -15.78 -7.83 7.46
N GLU A 259 -16.60 -8.87 7.49
CA GLU A 259 -18.04 -8.69 7.50
C GLU A 259 -18.31 -7.85 8.76
N GLU A 260 -18.61 -6.57 8.58
CA GLU A 260 -19.21 -5.74 9.63
C GLU A 260 -20.47 -6.52 9.99
N ALA A 261 -20.56 -6.97 11.23
CA ALA A 261 -21.50 -7.95 11.68
C ALA A 261 -22.90 -7.59 11.15
N GLN A 262 -23.51 -8.53 10.45
CA GLN A 262 -24.91 -8.51 10.04
C GLN A 262 -25.82 -8.22 11.25
N ASP A 263 -25.28 -8.40 12.45
CA ASP A 263 -25.90 -8.12 13.76
C ASP A 263 -26.37 -6.66 13.95
N GLU A 264 -25.69 -5.63 13.39
CA GLU A 264 -26.17 -4.24 13.49
C GLU A 264 -27.30 -3.94 12.50
N VAL A 265 -27.31 -4.58 11.35
CA VAL A 265 -28.36 -4.40 10.33
C VAL A 265 -29.61 -5.18 10.75
N ASP A 266 -29.44 -6.40 11.28
CA ASP A 266 -30.54 -7.23 11.76
C ASP A 266 -31.20 -6.61 13.03
N THR A 267 -30.39 -6.01 13.94
CA THR A 267 -30.93 -5.27 15.11
C THR A 267 -31.68 -4.02 14.67
N LEU A 268 -31.22 -3.28 13.66
CA LEU A 268 -31.91 -2.13 13.09
C LEU A 268 -33.22 -2.52 12.38
N ILE A 269 -33.29 -3.70 11.78
CA ILE A 269 -34.50 -4.21 11.12
C ILE A 269 -35.48 -4.73 12.14
N GLU A 270 -35.02 -5.39 13.21
CA GLU A 270 -35.90 -5.82 14.33
C GLU A 270 -36.49 -4.65 15.10
N ASP A 271 -35.78 -3.53 15.25
CA ASP A 271 -36.29 -2.29 15.87
C ASP A 271 -37.27 -1.49 14.98
N LEU A 272 -37.36 -1.85 13.68
CA LEU A 272 -38.25 -1.19 12.71
C LEU A 272 -39.51 -2.01 12.36
N LEU A 273 -39.61 -3.25 12.82
CA LEU A 273 -40.77 -4.15 12.68
C LEU A 273 -41.57 -4.28 13.98
#